data_f94efbed875c560e6b48ea49b39f4d85
#
_entry.id   f94efbed875c560e6b48ea49b39f4d85
#
_cell.length_a   1.000
_cell.length_b   1.000
_cell.length_c   1.000
_cell.angle_alpha   90.00
_cell.angle_beta   90.00
_cell.angle_gamma   90.00
#
_symmetry.space_group_name_H-M   'P 1'
#
loop_
_entity.id
_entity.type
_entity.pdbx_description
1 polymer ?
#
loop_
_entity_poly.entity_id
_entity_poly.type
_entity_poly.pdbx_seq_one_letter_code
_entity_poly.pdbx_strand_id
1 'polypeptide(L)'
;MIRAFVLYESVPDPDRYEQHAALCREVAGGAFRHGPVFGAPMGEPRNRYYAEWEFADMDVFRAAARTPEFAATGKDAMELGIPFEVSFAEIG
;
A
#
# COMPACT_ATOMS: atom_id res chain seq x y z
N MET A 1 8.23 -14.64 -1.83
CA MET A 1 7.67 -13.52 -1.05
C MET A 1 6.70 -12.75 -1.91
N ILE A 2 5.59 -12.32 -1.35
CA ILE A 2 4.58 -11.55 -2.06
C ILE A 2 4.64 -10.10 -1.59
N ARG A 3 4.51 -9.17 -2.53
CA ARG A 3 4.42 -7.75 -2.23
C ARG A 3 3.14 -7.17 -2.82
N ALA A 4 2.31 -6.60 -1.97
CA ALA A 4 1.16 -5.80 -2.40
C ALA A 4 1.60 -4.34 -2.29
N PHE A 5 1.57 -3.61 -3.39
CA PHE A 5 2.06 -2.24 -3.35
C PHE A 5 1.10 -1.26 -4.02
N VAL A 6 1.16 -0.04 -3.54
CA VAL A 6 0.26 1.03 -3.95
C VAL A 6 1.10 2.23 -4.37
N LEU A 7 0.75 2.79 -5.52
CA LEU A 7 1.37 3.99 -6.04
C LEU A 7 0.32 5.09 -6.08
N TYR A 8 0.60 6.21 -5.43
CA TYR A 8 -0.28 7.38 -5.40
C TYR A 8 0.28 8.49 -6.28
N GLU A 9 -0.58 9.19 -7.00
CA GLU A 9 -0.15 10.28 -7.90
C GLU A 9 0.34 11.53 -7.15
N SER A 10 -0.11 11.73 -5.91
CA SER A 10 0.34 12.85 -5.09
C SER A 10 0.62 12.42 -3.66
N VAL A 11 1.36 13.26 -2.93
CA VAL A 11 1.69 13.00 -1.53
C VAL A 11 0.45 13.28 -0.67
N PRO A 12 -0.01 12.30 0.12
CA PRO A 12 -1.15 12.50 1.00
C PRO A 12 -0.80 13.41 2.18
N ASP A 13 -1.83 14.00 2.79
CA ASP A 13 -1.66 14.69 4.06
C ASP A 13 -1.09 13.72 5.10
N PRO A 14 0.02 14.06 5.79
CA PRO A 14 0.69 13.11 6.70
C PRO A 14 -0.21 12.62 7.83
N ASP A 15 -0.98 13.48 8.44
CA ASP A 15 -1.84 13.11 9.57
C ASP A 15 -2.98 12.21 9.10
N ARG A 16 -3.60 12.54 7.97
CA ARG A 16 -4.65 11.72 7.39
C ARG A 16 -4.11 10.35 6.97
N TYR A 17 -2.92 10.34 6.34
CA TYR A 17 -2.34 9.07 5.89
C TYR A 17 -1.95 8.18 7.07
N GLU A 18 -1.54 8.74 8.21
CA GLU A 18 -1.22 7.94 9.39
C GLU A 18 -2.45 7.19 9.91
N GLN A 19 -3.65 7.76 9.79
CA GLN A 19 -4.89 7.06 10.09
C GLN A 19 -5.08 5.85 9.16
N HIS A 20 -4.81 6.03 7.88
CA HIS A 20 -4.87 4.96 6.90
C HIS A 20 -3.82 3.87 7.19
N ALA A 21 -2.59 4.29 7.48
CA ALA A 21 -1.49 3.37 7.80
C ALA A 21 -1.81 2.51 9.02
N ALA A 22 -2.50 3.07 10.02
CA ALA A 22 -2.92 2.31 11.20
C ALA A 22 -3.83 1.14 10.80
N LEU A 23 -4.78 1.36 9.89
CA LEU A 23 -5.62 0.28 9.36
C LEU A 23 -4.78 -0.75 8.61
N CYS A 24 -3.82 -0.30 7.82
CA CYS A 24 -2.96 -1.20 7.05
C CYS A 24 -2.11 -2.09 7.94
N ARG A 25 -1.67 -1.59 9.09
CA ARG A 25 -0.87 -2.36 10.05
C ARG A 25 -1.68 -3.43 10.77
N GLU A 26 -3.00 -3.34 10.76
CA GLU A 26 -3.88 -4.36 11.35
C GLU A 26 -4.01 -5.61 10.47
N VAL A 27 -3.59 -5.56 9.23
CA VAL A 27 -3.65 -6.71 8.33
C VAL A 27 -2.64 -7.76 8.78
N ALA A 28 -3.13 -8.91 9.25
CA ALA A 28 -2.29 -9.97 9.80
C ALA A 28 -1.43 -10.60 8.70
N GLY A 29 -0.19 -10.92 9.05
CA GLY A 29 0.76 -11.60 8.16
C GLY A 29 1.53 -10.68 7.23
N GLY A 30 1.18 -9.41 7.15
CA GLY A 30 1.86 -8.44 6.31
C GLY A 30 2.67 -7.43 7.11
N ALA A 31 3.83 -7.07 6.58
CA ALA A 31 4.63 -5.97 7.10
C ALA A 31 4.36 -4.75 6.24
N PHE A 32 3.79 -3.70 6.82
CA PHE A 32 3.39 -2.50 6.09
C PHE A 32 4.43 -1.39 6.23
N ARG A 33 4.77 -0.78 5.07
CA ARG A 33 5.71 0.34 5.00
C ARG A 33 5.23 1.33 3.95
N HIS A 34 5.54 2.61 4.13
CA HIS A 34 5.16 3.64 3.17
C HIS A 34 6.14 4.81 3.21
N GLY A 35 6.14 5.61 2.17
CA GLY A 35 6.97 6.80 2.10
C GLY A 35 6.87 7.50 0.75
N PRO A 36 7.45 8.70 0.65
CA PRO A 36 7.42 9.46 -0.60
C PRO A 36 8.35 8.85 -1.65
N VAL A 37 7.96 9.00 -2.91
CA VAL A 37 8.82 8.72 -4.06
C VAL A 37 9.63 9.98 -4.30
N PHE A 38 10.94 9.91 -4.13
CA PHE A 38 11.78 11.12 -4.17
C PHE A 38 12.37 11.42 -5.55
N GLY A 39 12.30 10.49 -6.49
CA GLY A 39 12.88 10.73 -7.81
C GLY A 39 12.73 9.56 -8.76
N ALA A 40 13.22 9.78 -9.98
CA ALA A 40 13.29 8.79 -11.04
C ALA A 40 14.60 9.00 -11.80
N PRO A 41 15.11 7.98 -12.55
CA PRO A 41 16.37 8.13 -13.30
C PRO A 41 16.30 9.22 -14.34
N MET A 42 15.12 9.42 -14.93
CA MET A 42 14.91 10.42 -15.98
C MET A 42 13.59 11.14 -15.74
N GLY A 43 13.65 12.48 -15.65
CA GLY A 43 12.47 13.31 -15.46
C GLY A 43 11.84 13.18 -14.09
N GLU A 44 10.63 13.69 -13.97
CA GLU A 44 9.86 13.62 -12.73
C GLU A 44 9.15 12.28 -12.62
N PRO A 45 9.10 11.66 -11.43
CA PRO A 45 8.33 10.43 -11.26
C PRO A 45 6.83 10.69 -11.44
N ARG A 46 6.16 9.75 -12.10
CA ARG A 46 4.71 9.84 -12.33
C ARG A 46 3.93 9.77 -11.02
N ASN A 47 4.38 8.89 -10.11
CA ASN A 47 3.75 8.71 -8.81
C ASN A 47 4.64 9.32 -7.73
N ARG A 48 4.01 9.90 -6.71
CA ARG A 48 4.71 10.68 -5.69
C ARG A 48 4.74 10.03 -4.33
N TYR A 49 3.95 8.97 -4.11
CA TYR A 49 3.92 8.29 -2.83
C TYR A 49 3.78 6.79 -3.04
N TYR A 50 4.38 6.02 -2.14
CA TYR A 50 4.47 4.56 -2.23
C TYR A 50 4.06 3.92 -0.91
N ALA A 51 3.33 2.81 -0.98
CA ALA A 51 3.02 1.99 0.19
C ALA A 51 3.12 0.52 -0.20
N GLU A 52 3.43 -0.34 0.76
CA GLU A 52 3.52 -1.77 0.52
C GLU A 52 3.18 -2.60 1.74
N TRP A 53 2.65 -3.80 1.50
CA TRP A 53 2.75 -4.91 2.44
C TRP A 53 3.69 -5.96 1.86
N GLU A 54 4.47 -6.59 2.73
CA GLU A 54 5.26 -7.75 2.39
C GLU A 54 4.71 -8.96 3.13
N PHE A 55 4.40 -10.04 2.38
CA PHE A 55 3.90 -11.30 2.92
C PHE A 55 4.90 -12.41 2.62
N ALA A 56 5.05 -13.37 3.55
CA ALA A 56 6.05 -14.42 3.41
C ALA A 56 5.83 -15.29 2.16
N ASP A 57 4.58 -15.63 1.86
CA ASP A 57 4.23 -16.48 0.73
C ASP A 57 2.79 -16.24 0.27
N MET A 58 2.40 -16.95 -0.79
CA MET A 58 1.09 -16.81 -1.40
C MET A 58 -0.05 -17.20 -0.45
N ASP A 59 0.14 -18.23 0.38
CA ASP A 59 -0.91 -18.67 1.30
C ASP A 59 -1.20 -17.62 2.36
N VAL A 60 -0.14 -17.00 2.91
CA VAL A 60 -0.28 -15.90 3.87
C VAL A 60 -0.98 -14.70 3.23
N PHE A 61 -0.60 -14.35 2.00
CA PHE A 61 -1.25 -13.27 1.27
C PHE A 61 -2.74 -13.55 1.03
N ARG A 62 -3.07 -14.74 0.55
CA ARG A 62 -4.46 -15.10 0.26
C ARG A 62 -5.32 -15.07 1.51
N ALA A 63 -4.78 -15.53 2.64
CA ALA A 63 -5.50 -15.47 3.91
C ALA A 63 -5.76 -14.02 4.31
N ALA A 64 -4.75 -13.16 4.21
CA ALA A 64 -4.87 -11.74 4.53
C ALA A 64 -5.91 -11.04 3.63
N ALA A 65 -5.89 -11.34 2.34
CA ALA A 65 -6.78 -10.70 1.35
C ALA A 65 -8.26 -11.03 1.57
N ARG A 66 -8.57 -12.05 2.36
CA ARG A 66 -9.95 -12.45 2.67
C ARG A 66 -10.47 -11.82 3.95
N THR A 67 -9.65 -11.05 4.66
CA THR A 67 -10.05 -10.48 5.95
C THR A 67 -10.81 -9.18 5.79
N PRO A 68 -11.72 -8.85 6.75
CA PRO A 68 -12.36 -7.55 6.74
C PRO A 68 -11.37 -6.40 6.96
N GLU A 69 -10.25 -6.65 7.65
CA GLU A 69 -9.20 -5.65 7.85
C GLU A 69 -8.57 -5.24 6.52
N PHE A 70 -8.30 -6.18 5.63
CA PHE A 70 -7.79 -5.87 4.30
C PHE A 70 -8.82 -5.08 3.47
N ALA A 71 -10.08 -5.50 3.52
CA ALA A 71 -11.17 -4.80 2.82
C ALA A 71 -11.31 -3.35 3.32
N ALA A 72 -11.16 -3.13 4.63
CA ALA A 72 -11.24 -1.79 5.23
C ALA A 72 -10.15 -0.87 4.71
N THR A 73 -8.94 -1.39 4.42
CA THR A 73 -7.86 -0.57 3.84
C THR A 73 -8.21 -0.09 2.44
N GLY A 74 -8.83 -0.95 1.63
CA GLY A 74 -9.26 -0.58 0.28
C GLY A 74 -10.32 0.51 0.30
N LYS A 75 -11.30 0.38 1.19
CA LYS A 75 -12.34 1.40 1.36
C LYS A 75 -11.74 2.74 1.80
N ASP A 76 -10.86 2.72 2.78
CA ASP A 76 -10.23 3.94 3.28
C ASP A 76 -9.32 4.58 2.24
N ALA A 77 -8.63 3.79 1.44
CA ALA A 77 -7.78 4.29 0.35
C ALA A 77 -8.60 5.12 -0.64
N MET A 78 -9.81 4.68 -0.97
CA MET A 78 -10.69 5.42 -1.87
C MET A 78 -11.14 6.76 -1.24
N GLU A 79 -11.27 6.80 0.07
CA GLU A 79 -11.66 8.01 0.81
C GLU A 79 -10.53 9.04 0.92
N LEU A 80 -9.28 8.66 0.61
CA LEU A 80 -8.17 9.61 0.57
C LEU A 80 -8.32 10.66 -0.55
N GLY A 81 -9.05 10.32 -1.61
CA GLY A 81 -9.29 11.24 -2.71
C GLY A 81 -8.11 11.46 -3.63
N ILE A 82 -7.09 10.61 -3.57
CA ILE A 82 -5.90 10.67 -4.41
C ILE A 82 -5.95 9.50 -5.39
N PRO A 83 -5.75 9.73 -6.69
CA PRO A 83 -5.66 8.63 -7.65
C PRO A 83 -4.52 7.67 -7.29
N PHE A 84 -4.81 6.38 -7.32
CA PHE A 84 -3.82 5.36 -6.96
C PHE A 84 -3.99 4.09 -7.78
N GLU A 85 -2.92 3.30 -7.82
CA GLU A 85 -2.89 1.98 -8.43
C GLU A 85 -2.42 0.96 -7.39
N VAL A 86 -3.04 -0.21 -7.38
CA VAL A 86 -2.64 -1.33 -6.52
C VAL A 86 -2.20 -2.47 -7.39
N SER A 87 -1.07 -3.08 -7.05
CA SER A 87 -0.55 -4.25 -7.75
C SER A 87 -0.04 -5.29 -6.76
N PHE A 88 -0.09 -6.54 -7.15
CA PHE A 88 0.43 -7.66 -6.37
C PHE A 88 1.54 -8.31 -7.18
N ALA A 89 2.71 -8.52 -6.56
CA ALA A 89 3.87 -9.10 -7.22
C ALA A 89 4.41 -10.27 -6.41
N GLU A 90 4.85 -11.28 -7.12
CA GLU A 90 5.62 -12.37 -6.52
C GLU A 90 7.09 -12.08 -6.74
N ILE A 91 7.86 -12.02 -5.64
CA ILE A 91 9.28 -11.68 -5.66
C ILE A 91 10.08 -12.96 -5.42
N GLY A 92 10.97 -13.25 -6.33
CA GLY A 92 11.84 -14.41 -6.23
C GLY A 92 13.13 -14.16 -5.48
#